data_bf747081cedbdae8fed3ae3bbc4474cc
#
_entry.id   bf747081cedbdae8fed3ae3bbc4474cc
#
_cell.length_a   1.000
_cell.length_b   1.000
_cell.length_c   1.000
_cell.angle_alpha   90.00
_cell.angle_beta   90.00
_cell.angle_gamma   90.00
#
_symmetry.space_group_name_H-M   'P 1'
#
loop_
_entity.id
_entity.type
_entity.pdbx_description
1 polymer ?
#
loop_
_entity_poly.entity_id
_entity_poly.type
_entity_poly.pdbx_seq_one_letter_code
_entity_poly.pdbx_strand_id
1 'polypeptide(L)'
;EGIMGQSAYSKIERSEMEPSFRKWLAILEKLNVSVDEFRYILNTKNLTTKEKIINEFFALNYNHLDDLRLFKDEIVAFLKEEEDYLLKDIFYACESLIILSTTQNVEEAQSFAKKIWERLEKFDRWYLLDIRLINTILFIFPVDVAVHIGERATKQLIPYNNLKEADI
;
A
#
# COMPACT_ATOMS: atom_id res chain seq x y z
N GLU A 1 0.50 14.75 34.72
CA GLU A 1 -0.08 15.98 34.17
C GLU A 1 -0.70 15.65 32.82
N GLY A 2 -1.96 16.15 32.61
CA GLY A 2 -2.81 15.65 31.52
C GLY A 2 -2.45 16.21 30.16
N ILE A 3 -2.68 15.45 29.11
CA ILE A 3 -2.53 15.83 27.69
C ILE A 3 -3.38 17.08 27.39
N MET A 4 -4.47 17.28 28.16
CA MET A 4 -5.40 18.42 28.07
C MET A 4 -6.15 18.61 29.39
N GLY A 5 -6.77 19.81 29.54
CA GLY A 5 -7.63 20.08 30.73
C GLY A 5 -8.93 19.29 30.67
N GLN A 6 -9.52 19.05 31.85
CA GLN A 6 -10.75 18.27 32.02
C GLN A 6 -11.93 18.78 31.17
N SER A 7 -12.06 20.11 31.03
CA SER A 7 -13.10 20.73 30.19
C SER A 7 -12.95 20.38 28.71
N ALA A 8 -11.71 20.38 28.19
CA ALA A 8 -11.45 20.01 26.81
C ALA A 8 -11.70 18.51 26.56
N TYR A 9 -11.32 17.66 27.53
CA TYR A 9 -11.59 16.23 27.47
C TYR A 9 -13.09 15.93 27.40
N SER A 10 -13.88 16.54 28.29
CA SER A 10 -15.34 16.37 28.29
C SER A 10 -16.02 16.86 27.00
N LYS A 11 -15.45 17.88 26.34
CA LYS A 11 -15.96 18.32 25.02
C LYS A 11 -15.68 17.31 23.92
N ILE A 12 -14.51 16.66 23.97
CA ILE A 12 -14.16 15.60 23.01
C ILE A 12 -15.08 14.38 23.20
N GLU A 13 -15.29 13.94 24.46
CA GLU A 13 -16.18 12.81 24.76
C GLU A 13 -17.61 13.04 24.28
N ARG A 14 -18.08 14.29 24.30
CA ARG A 14 -19.41 14.67 23.82
C ARG A 14 -19.44 15.00 22.33
N SER A 15 -18.34 14.79 21.60
CA SER A 15 -18.21 15.15 20.19
C SER A 15 -18.45 16.64 19.87
N GLU A 16 -18.25 17.51 20.88
CA GLU A 16 -18.36 18.97 20.74
C GLU A 16 -17.04 19.61 20.27
N MET A 17 -15.95 18.86 20.28
CA MET A 17 -14.61 19.32 19.87
C MET A 17 -13.79 18.16 19.34
N GLU A 18 -13.10 18.39 18.21
CA GLU A 18 -12.10 17.45 17.68
C GLU A 18 -10.69 17.80 18.20
N PRO A 19 -9.94 16.84 18.75
CA PRO A 19 -8.56 17.07 19.14
C PRO A 19 -7.66 17.19 17.89
N SER A 20 -6.60 17.99 17.97
CA SER A 20 -5.57 17.97 16.93
C SER A 20 -4.92 16.59 16.84
N PHE A 21 -4.39 16.21 15.67
CA PHE A 21 -3.73 14.91 15.44
C PHE A 21 -2.64 14.62 16.49
N ARG A 22 -1.83 15.62 16.87
CA ARG A 22 -0.81 15.46 17.92
C ARG A 22 -1.43 15.11 19.29
N LYS A 23 -2.57 15.69 19.64
CA LYS A 23 -3.28 15.34 20.88
C LYS A 23 -3.88 13.95 20.82
N TRP A 24 -4.39 13.57 19.64
CA TRP A 24 -4.87 12.23 19.38
C TRP A 24 -3.78 11.19 19.62
N LEU A 25 -2.61 11.34 19.01
CA LEU A 25 -1.47 10.43 19.22
C LEU A 25 -1.09 10.32 20.69
N ALA A 26 -1.03 11.44 21.42
CA ALA A 26 -0.72 11.44 22.85
C ALA A 26 -1.81 10.74 23.72
N ILE A 27 -3.08 10.78 23.30
CA ILE A 27 -4.15 10.04 23.98
C ILE A 27 -3.97 8.53 23.73
N LEU A 28 -3.76 8.12 22.47
CA LEU A 28 -3.57 6.71 22.11
C LEU A 28 -2.35 6.12 22.83
N GLU A 29 -1.24 6.84 22.86
CA GLU A 29 -0.03 6.44 23.60
C GLU A 29 -0.31 6.18 25.07
N LYS A 30 -1.08 7.09 25.72
CA LYS A 30 -1.46 6.95 27.13
C LYS A 30 -2.40 5.78 27.40
N LEU A 31 -3.20 5.41 26.40
CA LEU A 31 -4.09 4.24 26.45
C LEU A 31 -3.36 2.93 26.06
N ASN A 32 -2.10 3.00 25.65
CA ASN A 32 -1.36 1.89 25.06
C ASN A 32 -2.08 1.26 23.86
N VAL A 33 -2.75 2.09 23.05
CA VAL A 33 -3.46 1.69 21.84
C VAL A 33 -2.68 2.21 20.64
N SER A 34 -2.35 1.34 19.67
CA SER A 34 -1.73 1.74 18.42
C SER A 34 -2.72 2.48 17.51
N VAL A 35 -2.20 3.28 16.58
CA VAL A 35 -3.06 3.95 15.57
C VAL A 35 -3.83 2.92 14.73
N ASP A 36 -3.19 1.80 14.39
CA ASP A 36 -3.81 0.74 13.59
C ASP A 36 -4.89 0.00 14.37
N GLU A 37 -4.65 -0.29 15.66
CA GLU A 37 -5.67 -0.87 16.54
C GLU A 37 -6.87 0.08 16.69
N PHE A 38 -6.60 1.37 16.90
CA PHE A 38 -7.67 2.37 16.98
C PHE A 38 -8.48 2.43 15.68
N ARG A 39 -7.81 2.45 14.53
CA ARG A 39 -8.48 2.48 13.22
C ARG A 39 -9.31 1.22 12.96
N TYR A 40 -8.79 0.06 13.35
CA TYR A 40 -9.51 -1.21 13.27
C TYR A 40 -10.80 -1.20 14.12
N ILE A 41 -10.72 -0.67 15.35
CA ILE A 41 -11.89 -0.51 16.25
C ILE A 41 -12.88 0.49 15.66
N LEU A 42 -12.41 1.63 15.16
CA LEU A 42 -13.23 2.69 14.58
C LEU A 42 -14.01 2.18 13.35
N ASN A 43 -13.39 1.37 12.52
CA ASN A 43 -14.01 0.74 11.34
C ASN A 43 -14.85 -0.50 11.70
N THR A 44 -15.41 -0.55 12.93
CA THR A 44 -16.23 -1.68 13.41
C THR A 44 -15.53 -3.04 13.29
N LYS A 45 -14.21 -3.05 13.50
CA LYS A 45 -13.33 -4.23 13.40
C LYS A 45 -13.32 -4.87 12.00
N ASN A 46 -13.51 -4.06 10.97
CA ASN A 46 -13.40 -4.47 9.58
C ASN A 46 -12.35 -3.63 8.85
N LEU A 47 -11.61 -4.27 7.97
CA LEU A 47 -10.80 -3.57 6.98
C LEU A 47 -11.72 -3.02 5.87
N THR A 48 -11.36 -1.88 5.31
CA THR A 48 -12.00 -1.40 4.08
C THR A 48 -11.74 -2.38 2.93
N THR A 49 -12.59 -2.37 1.89
CA THR A 49 -12.39 -3.21 0.70
C THR A 49 -11.02 -2.97 0.07
N LYS A 50 -10.60 -1.72 -0.03
CA LYS A 50 -9.26 -1.35 -0.52
C LYS A 50 -8.13 -1.96 0.32
N GLU A 51 -8.22 -1.89 1.65
CA GLU A 51 -7.21 -2.48 2.56
C GLU A 51 -7.13 -4.00 2.43
N LYS A 52 -8.28 -4.66 2.27
CA LYS A 52 -8.33 -6.11 2.01
C LYS A 52 -7.60 -6.45 0.73
N ILE A 53 -7.93 -5.77 -0.37
CA ILE A 53 -7.29 -5.99 -1.68
C ILE A 53 -5.77 -5.79 -1.59
N ILE A 54 -5.30 -4.70 -0.95
CA ILE A 54 -3.86 -4.44 -0.80
C ILE A 54 -3.17 -5.55 0.00
N ASN A 55 -3.74 -5.94 1.14
CA ASN A 55 -3.17 -6.98 1.99
C ASN A 55 -3.15 -8.34 1.28
N GLU A 56 -4.21 -8.67 0.55
CA GLU A 56 -4.33 -9.90 -0.22
C GLU A 56 -3.30 -9.96 -1.34
N PHE A 57 -3.12 -8.88 -2.11
CA PHE A 57 -2.09 -8.81 -3.14
C PHE A 57 -0.71 -9.20 -2.62
N PHE A 58 -0.27 -8.59 -1.51
CA PHE A 58 1.05 -8.88 -0.95
C PHE A 58 1.15 -10.22 -0.20
N ALA A 59 0.03 -10.90 0.02
CA ALA A 59 -0.03 -12.25 0.57
C ALA A 59 -0.15 -13.34 -0.51
N LEU A 60 -0.47 -12.97 -1.77
CA LEU A 60 -0.65 -13.92 -2.86
C LEU A 60 0.63 -14.68 -3.17
N ASN A 61 0.46 -15.97 -3.46
CA ASN A 61 1.50 -16.74 -4.14
C ASN A 61 1.37 -16.53 -5.65
N TYR A 62 2.22 -15.68 -6.20
CA TYR A 62 2.17 -15.29 -7.62
C TYR A 62 2.40 -16.45 -8.62
N ASN A 63 2.73 -17.64 -8.14
CA ASN A 63 2.84 -18.84 -8.97
C ASN A 63 1.48 -19.53 -9.24
N HIS A 64 0.41 -19.12 -8.54
CA HIS A 64 -0.93 -19.64 -8.73
C HIS A 64 -1.74 -18.70 -9.65
N LEU A 65 -1.76 -19.05 -10.94
CA LEU A 65 -2.40 -18.23 -11.98
C LEU A 65 -3.89 -18.01 -11.79
N ASP A 66 -4.60 -19.03 -11.32
CA ASP A 66 -6.06 -18.93 -11.14
C ASP A 66 -6.40 -17.98 -10.00
N ASP A 67 -5.64 -18.00 -8.90
CA ASP A 67 -5.80 -17.06 -7.81
C ASP A 67 -5.51 -15.62 -8.27
N LEU A 68 -4.46 -15.46 -9.07
CA LEU A 68 -4.08 -14.15 -9.60
C LEU A 68 -5.13 -13.57 -10.56
N ARG A 69 -5.79 -14.41 -11.36
CA ARG A 69 -6.88 -14.01 -12.25
C ARG A 69 -8.13 -13.61 -11.47
N LEU A 70 -8.54 -14.42 -10.50
CA LEU A 70 -9.69 -14.12 -9.63
C LEU A 70 -9.47 -12.81 -8.89
N PHE A 71 -8.29 -12.64 -8.33
CA PHE A 71 -7.90 -11.42 -7.63
C PHE A 71 -7.92 -10.19 -8.56
N LYS A 72 -7.42 -10.32 -9.79
CA LYS A 72 -7.49 -9.24 -10.79
C LYS A 72 -8.93 -8.84 -11.08
N ASP A 73 -9.85 -9.80 -11.21
CA ASP A 73 -11.26 -9.53 -11.47
C ASP A 73 -11.92 -8.75 -10.32
N GLU A 74 -11.51 -9.02 -9.06
CA GLU A 74 -11.94 -8.25 -7.89
C GLU A 74 -11.46 -6.80 -7.96
N ILE A 75 -10.19 -6.56 -8.34
CA ILE A 75 -9.68 -5.20 -8.55
C ILE A 75 -10.46 -4.47 -9.64
N VAL A 76 -10.75 -5.15 -10.75
CA VAL A 76 -11.53 -4.56 -11.86
C VAL A 76 -12.93 -4.17 -11.39
N ALA A 77 -13.57 -5.00 -10.55
CA ALA A 77 -14.87 -4.69 -9.97
C ALA A 77 -14.80 -3.43 -9.08
N PHE A 78 -13.80 -3.32 -8.22
CA PHE A 78 -13.58 -2.14 -7.40
C PHE A 78 -13.36 -0.86 -8.25
N LEU A 79 -12.49 -0.93 -9.25
CA LEU A 79 -12.12 0.21 -10.09
C LEU A 79 -13.26 0.71 -11.00
N LYS A 80 -14.36 -0.05 -11.16
CA LYS A 80 -15.58 0.42 -11.83
C LYS A 80 -16.38 1.40 -10.97
N GLU A 81 -16.30 1.25 -9.65
CA GLU A 81 -17.05 2.06 -8.70
C GLU A 81 -16.23 3.24 -8.18
N GLU A 82 -14.92 3.08 -8.06
CA GLU A 82 -14.04 4.08 -7.49
C GLU A 82 -12.67 4.12 -8.21
N GLU A 83 -12.22 5.30 -8.60
CA GLU A 83 -10.85 5.48 -9.13
C GLU A 83 -9.81 5.44 -7.99
N ASP A 84 -8.84 4.53 -8.12
CA ASP A 84 -7.72 4.44 -7.19
C ASP A 84 -6.41 4.13 -7.92
N TYR A 85 -5.43 5.00 -7.78
CA TYR A 85 -4.15 4.88 -8.49
C TYR A 85 -3.33 3.68 -8.02
N LEU A 86 -3.34 3.35 -6.72
CA LEU A 86 -2.60 2.20 -6.20
C LEU A 86 -3.21 0.88 -6.67
N LEU A 87 -4.54 0.76 -6.61
CA LEU A 87 -5.23 -0.43 -7.12
C LEU A 87 -5.08 -0.59 -8.63
N LYS A 88 -5.01 0.52 -9.38
CA LYS A 88 -4.69 0.48 -10.80
C LYS A 88 -3.28 -0.03 -11.08
N ASP A 89 -2.31 0.35 -10.26
CA ASP A 89 -0.95 -0.17 -10.37
C ASP A 89 -0.89 -1.65 -9.98
N ILE A 90 -1.61 -2.07 -8.94
CA ILE A 90 -1.72 -3.49 -8.57
C ILE A 90 -2.36 -4.28 -9.73
N PHE A 91 -3.38 -3.74 -10.38
CA PHE A 91 -3.94 -4.34 -11.60
C PHE A 91 -2.88 -4.52 -12.69
N TYR A 92 -2.04 -3.51 -12.96
CA TYR A 92 -0.97 -3.62 -13.95
C TYR A 92 0.10 -4.64 -13.53
N ALA A 93 0.40 -4.76 -12.25
CA ALA A 93 1.30 -5.80 -11.74
C ALA A 93 0.71 -7.19 -11.99
N CYS A 94 -0.57 -7.41 -11.69
CA CYS A 94 -1.26 -8.68 -11.98
C CYS A 94 -1.23 -9.01 -13.48
N GLU A 95 -1.54 -8.05 -14.36
CA GLU A 95 -1.49 -8.26 -15.82
C GLU A 95 -0.08 -8.66 -16.26
N SER A 96 0.96 -7.96 -15.81
CA SER A 96 2.34 -8.30 -16.12
C SER A 96 2.69 -9.73 -15.71
N LEU A 97 2.33 -10.13 -14.50
CA LEU A 97 2.61 -11.47 -13.96
C LEU A 97 1.84 -12.57 -14.70
N ILE A 98 0.56 -12.32 -15.01
CA ILE A 98 -0.30 -13.26 -15.76
C ILE A 98 0.27 -13.49 -17.17
N ILE A 99 0.59 -12.41 -17.91
CA ILE A 99 1.13 -12.48 -19.25
C ILE A 99 2.46 -13.25 -19.25
N LEU A 100 3.37 -12.90 -18.33
CA LEU A 100 4.66 -13.57 -18.25
C LEU A 100 4.50 -15.07 -17.98
N SER A 101 3.60 -15.45 -17.09
CA SER A 101 3.37 -16.84 -16.69
C SER A 101 2.63 -17.65 -17.75
N THR A 102 1.77 -17.03 -18.57
CA THR A 102 0.93 -17.74 -19.56
C THR A 102 1.58 -17.80 -20.93
N THR A 103 2.13 -16.69 -21.41
CA THR A 103 2.62 -16.56 -22.77
C THR A 103 4.14 -16.46 -22.86
N GLN A 104 4.81 -16.21 -21.73
CA GLN A 104 6.24 -15.89 -21.66
C GLN A 104 6.63 -14.68 -22.54
N ASN A 105 5.65 -13.87 -22.92
CA ASN A 105 5.86 -12.66 -23.70
C ASN A 105 6.37 -11.52 -22.78
N VAL A 106 7.70 -11.43 -22.69
CA VAL A 106 8.38 -10.45 -21.83
C VAL A 106 8.06 -9.02 -22.25
N GLU A 107 8.00 -8.72 -23.56
CA GLU A 107 7.75 -7.37 -24.06
C GLU A 107 6.34 -6.90 -23.69
N GLU A 108 5.35 -7.76 -23.80
CA GLU A 108 3.98 -7.45 -23.41
C GLU A 108 3.85 -7.27 -21.89
N ALA A 109 4.47 -8.16 -21.09
CA ALA A 109 4.49 -8.01 -19.63
C ALA A 109 5.16 -6.70 -19.21
N GLN A 110 6.28 -6.33 -19.84
CA GLN A 110 6.95 -5.04 -19.61
C GLN A 110 6.08 -3.84 -19.94
N SER A 111 5.18 -3.94 -20.94
CA SER A 111 4.29 -2.84 -21.31
C SER A 111 3.36 -2.43 -20.17
N PHE A 112 2.94 -3.38 -19.32
CA PHE A 112 2.15 -3.11 -18.13
C PHE A 112 3.03 -2.67 -16.94
N ALA A 113 4.13 -3.35 -16.68
CA ALA A 113 5.08 -2.97 -15.62
C ALA A 113 5.59 -1.53 -15.83
N LYS A 114 5.82 -1.11 -17.07
CA LYS A 114 6.25 0.24 -17.41
C LYS A 114 5.27 1.32 -17.00
N LYS A 115 3.96 1.06 -17.02
CA LYS A 115 2.95 2.03 -16.58
C LYS A 115 3.09 2.38 -15.10
N ILE A 116 3.46 1.39 -14.27
CA ILE A 116 3.74 1.59 -12.85
C ILE A 116 5.00 2.45 -12.69
N TRP A 117 6.07 2.11 -13.42
CA TRP A 117 7.30 2.88 -13.39
C TRP A 117 7.09 4.34 -13.83
N GLU A 118 6.41 4.57 -14.96
CA GLU A 118 6.09 5.90 -15.50
C GLU A 118 5.32 6.80 -14.52
N ARG A 119 4.55 6.20 -13.61
CA ARG A 119 3.93 6.93 -12.50
C ARG A 119 4.95 7.22 -11.40
N LEU A 120 5.65 6.20 -10.93
CA LEU A 120 6.56 6.30 -9.79
C LEU A 120 7.77 7.20 -10.07
N GLU A 121 8.30 7.19 -11.29
CA GLU A 121 9.48 8.01 -11.64
C GLU A 121 9.22 9.52 -11.50
N LYS A 122 7.95 9.96 -11.57
CA LYS A 122 7.54 11.37 -11.45
C LYS A 122 7.52 11.87 -10.00
N PHE A 123 7.56 10.97 -9.02
CA PHE A 123 7.51 11.34 -7.61
C PHE A 123 8.91 11.42 -7.00
N ASP A 124 9.20 12.52 -6.31
CA ASP A 124 10.47 12.68 -5.59
C ASP A 124 10.58 11.70 -4.41
N ARG A 125 9.43 11.30 -3.85
CA ARG A 125 9.35 10.41 -2.68
C ARG A 125 8.40 9.25 -2.94
N TRP A 126 8.87 8.03 -2.64
CA TRP A 126 8.05 6.82 -2.62
C TRP A 126 7.69 6.43 -1.19
N TYR A 127 6.47 5.96 -1.03
CA TYR A 127 6.02 5.35 0.21
C TYR A 127 6.27 3.84 0.18
N LEU A 128 6.16 3.21 1.35
CA LEU A 128 6.49 1.80 1.51
C LEU A 128 5.70 0.89 0.55
N LEU A 129 4.42 1.18 0.33
CA LEU A 129 3.59 0.42 -0.63
C LEU A 129 4.09 0.55 -2.07
N ASP A 130 4.56 1.73 -2.49
CA ASP A 130 5.14 1.94 -3.83
C ASP A 130 6.41 1.10 -4.01
N ILE A 131 7.26 1.07 -2.97
CA ILE A 131 8.52 0.30 -2.98
C ILE A 131 8.23 -1.20 -3.04
N ARG A 132 7.29 -1.70 -2.22
CA ARG A 132 6.88 -3.10 -2.25
C ARG A 132 6.32 -3.50 -3.61
N LEU A 133 5.46 -2.66 -4.18
CA LEU A 133 4.84 -2.91 -5.47
C LEU A 133 5.88 -2.99 -6.60
N ILE A 134 6.79 -2.01 -6.70
CA ILE A 134 7.80 -2.03 -7.75
C ILE A 134 8.76 -3.21 -7.59
N ASN A 135 9.09 -3.59 -6.35
CA ASN A 135 9.92 -4.76 -6.08
C ASN A 135 9.28 -6.06 -6.57
N THR A 136 7.95 -6.19 -6.46
CA THR A 136 7.20 -7.37 -6.94
C THR A 136 7.36 -7.62 -8.43
N ILE A 137 7.57 -6.56 -9.24
CA ILE A 137 7.66 -6.64 -10.71
C ILE A 137 9.07 -6.29 -11.24
N LEU A 138 10.04 -6.06 -10.36
CA LEU A 138 11.36 -5.58 -10.71
C LEU A 138 12.07 -6.51 -11.72
N PHE A 139 11.89 -7.82 -11.56
CA PHE A 139 12.50 -8.85 -12.41
C PHE A 139 11.96 -8.88 -13.85
N ILE A 140 10.85 -8.18 -14.13
CA ILE A 140 10.25 -8.09 -15.47
C ILE A 140 11.00 -7.09 -16.35
N PHE A 141 11.68 -6.10 -15.74
CA PHE A 141 12.43 -5.07 -16.45
C PHE A 141 13.77 -5.57 -17.01
N PRO A 142 14.30 -4.96 -18.08
CA PRO A 142 15.69 -5.16 -18.50
C PRO A 142 16.65 -4.89 -17.35
N VAL A 143 17.79 -5.59 -17.33
CA VAL A 143 18.73 -5.57 -16.19
C VAL A 143 19.20 -4.16 -15.83
N ASP A 144 19.54 -3.36 -16.84
CA ASP A 144 19.98 -1.97 -16.64
C ASP A 144 18.89 -1.08 -16.00
N VAL A 145 17.65 -1.24 -16.46
CA VAL A 145 16.48 -0.54 -15.90
C VAL A 145 16.19 -1.04 -14.48
N ALA A 146 16.20 -2.36 -14.27
CA ALA A 146 15.98 -2.97 -12.96
C ALA A 146 17.01 -2.50 -11.92
N VAL A 147 18.29 -2.40 -12.29
CA VAL A 147 19.35 -1.87 -11.43
C VAL A 147 19.05 -0.42 -11.04
N HIS A 148 18.70 0.43 -12.02
CA HIS A 148 18.36 1.83 -11.75
C HIS A 148 17.17 1.98 -10.81
N ILE A 149 16.09 1.22 -11.05
CA ILE A 149 14.90 1.19 -10.16
C ILE A 149 15.29 0.71 -8.77
N GLY A 150 16.04 -0.37 -8.66
CA GLY A 150 16.49 -0.96 -7.39
C GLY A 150 17.35 -0.02 -6.57
N GLU A 151 18.29 0.70 -7.18
CA GLU A 151 19.08 1.72 -6.49
C GLU A 151 18.21 2.85 -5.94
N ARG A 152 17.23 3.28 -6.71
CA ARG A 152 16.28 4.31 -6.28
C ARG A 152 15.41 3.79 -5.14
N ALA A 153 14.84 2.58 -5.25
CA ALA A 153 14.04 1.96 -4.20
C ALA A 153 14.83 1.84 -2.89
N THR A 154 16.08 1.38 -2.96
CA THR A 154 16.97 1.27 -1.80
C THR A 154 17.20 2.62 -1.13
N LYS A 155 17.44 3.70 -1.89
CA LYS A 155 17.56 5.05 -1.32
C LYS A 155 16.28 5.53 -0.63
N GLN A 156 15.11 5.18 -1.19
CA GLN A 156 13.81 5.54 -0.64
C GLN A 156 13.45 4.71 0.61
N LEU A 157 14.06 3.54 0.83
CA LEU A 157 13.89 2.72 2.03
C LEU A 157 14.64 3.27 3.26
N ILE A 158 15.68 4.07 3.08
CA ILE A 158 16.50 4.58 4.20
C ILE A 158 15.66 5.18 5.34
N PRO A 159 14.62 6.01 5.10
CA PRO A 159 13.77 6.56 6.16
C PRO A 159 12.98 5.50 6.96
N TYR A 160 12.86 4.30 6.42
CA TYR A 160 12.05 3.21 6.98
C TYR A 160 12.87 2.14 7.73
N ASN A 161 14.20 2.29 7.87
CA ASN A 161 15.11 1.29 8.45
C ASN A 161 14.71 0.77 9.84
N ASN A 162 13.88 1.49 10.60
CA ASN A 162 13.39 1.10 11.92
C ASN A 162 11.92 0.64 11.90
N LEU A 163 11.31 0.56 10.74
CA LEU A 163 9.93 0.12 10.58
C LEU A 163 9.91 -1.37 10.24
N LYS A 164 9.20 -2.20 11.04
CA LYS A 164 9.15 -3.66 10.83
C LYS A 164 8.61 -4.06 9.46
N GLU A 165 7.69 -3.25 8.92
CA GLU A 165 7.08 -3.46 7.61
C GLU A 165 8.02 -3.16 6.44
N ALA A 166 9.23 -2.67 6.71
CA ALA A 166 10.25 -2.38 5.69
C ALA A 166 11.17 -3.57 5.39
N ASP A 167 11.01 -4.70 6.08
CA ASP A 167 11.67 -5.97 5.75
C ASP A 167 11.03 -6.56 4.48
N ILE A 168 11.53 -6.11 3.31
CA ILE A 168 10.99 -6.39 1.97
C ILE A 168 11.93 -7.33 1.22
#